data_d02a607664e7039cfca986f1f0618506
#
_entry.id   d02a607664e7039cfca986f1f0618506
#
_cell.length_a   1.000
_cell.length_b   1.000
_cell.length_c   1.000
_cell.angle_alpha   90.00
_cell.angle_beta   90.00
_cell.angle_gamma   90.00
#
_symmetry.space_group_name_H-M   'P 1'
#
loop_
_entity.id
_entity.type
_entity.pdbx_description
1 polymer ?
#
loop_
_entity_poly.entity_id
_entity_poly.type
_entity_poly.pdbx_seq_one_letter_code
_entity_poly.pdbx_strand_id
1 'polypeptide(L)'
;MTDPQTVSAAVAKLYDTYPFPPEPLLDEPPPGYNWRWNWLAAYSFCTGQKPQQEAIRILDAGCGTGVSTEYLVHLNPQAQVTAIDISAGTLAVATERCQRSSADRVQFHHLSLYDADQLPGEFDLINSVGVLHHLPDPQRGIRALATKLAPGGIMHIFVYAELGRWEIKLMQEAIALLQGEQQGDYRDGVQVGRQIFAALPEANRLVKREQERWSLENQRDECFADMYVHPQEIDYTIETLFELIAASGLEFIGFSNPRSWQLEPLLGKNPALLERAQALSDRQRYRLVELLNPEAVTHYEFFLGRSPLPKADWSEDATLLAAVPDRNPCMDGWESRCLFNF
;
A
#
# COMPACT_ATOMS: atom_id res chain seq x y z
N MET A 1 -13.15 -24.47 -5.12
CA MET A 1 -12.58 -23.14 -5.42
C MET A 1 -13.76 -22.19 -5.57
N THR A 2 -13.83 -21.17 -4.76
CA THR A 2 -14.89 -20.15 -4.81
C THR A 2 -14.72 -19.35 -6.12
N ASP A 3 -15.81 -19.07 -6.83
CA ASP A 3 -15.77 -18.30 -8.06
C ASP A 3 -15.18 -16.89 -7.82
N PRO A 4 -14.22 -16.42 -8.63
CA PRO A 4 -13.60 -15.11 -8.48
C PRO A 4 -14.60 -13.93 -8.45
N GLN A 5 -15.72 -14.03 -9.17
CA GLN A 5 -16.76 -12.99 -9.14
C GLN A 5 -17.46 -12.94 -7.78
N THR A 6 -17.72 -14.10 -7.19
CA THR A 6 -18.31 -14.20 -5.84
C THR A 6 -17.39 -13.59 -4.79
N VAL A 7 -16.07 -13.81 -4.89
CA VAL A 7 -15.07 -13.20 -3.98
C VAL A 7 -15.05 -11.68 -4.15
N SER A 8 -14.96 -11.18 -5.37
CA SER A 8 -14.98 -9.73 -5.63
C SER A 8 -16.26 -9.05 -5.12
N ALA A 9 -17.41 -9.71 -5.27
CA ALA A 9 -18.68 -9.21 -4.73
C ALA A 9 -18.69 -9.18 -3.19
N ALA A 10 -18.06 -10.18 -2.54
CA ALA A 10 -17.93 -10.20 -1.09
C ALA A 10 -17.02 -9.06 -0.58
N VAL A 11 -15.91 -8.79 -1.25
CA VAL A 11 -15.01 -7.66 -0.95
C VAL A 11 -15.76 -6.32 -1.11
N ALA A 12 -16.46 -6.11 -2.23
CA ALA A 12 -17.26 -4.91 -2.44
C ALA A 12 -18.32 -4.72 -1.34
N LYS A 13 -19.03 -5.79 -0.96
CA LYS A 13 -20.03 -5.77 0.13
C LYS A 13 -19.40 -5.38 1.49
N LEU A 14 -18.19 -5.85 1.80
CA LEU A 14 -17.50 -5.45 3.02
C LEU A 14 -17.31 -3.93 3.05
N TYR A 15 -16.73 -3.36 1.99
CA TYR A 15 -16.43 -1.94 1.89
C TYR A 15 -17.67 -1.06 1.69
N ASP A 16 -18.76 -1.59 1.15
CA ASP A 16 -20.07 -0.92 1.18
C ASP A 16 -20.67 -0.89 2.61
N THR A 17 -20.33 -1.88 3.45
CA THR A 17 -20.79 -1.95 4.85
C THR A 17 -19.92 -1.13 5.79
N TYR A 18 -18.60 -1.15 5.56
CA TYR A 18 -17.55 -0.50 6.32
C TYR A 18 -16.59 0.23 5.36
N PRO A 19 -16.94 1.44 4.91
CA PRO A 19 -16.05 2.22 4.02
C PRO A 19 -14.67 2.45 4.66
N PHE A 20 -13.60 2.10 3.92
CA PHE A 20 -12.24 2.12 4.44
C PHE A 20 -11.27 2.88 3.51
N PRO A 21 -10.26 3.58 4.05
CA PRO A 21 -10.03 3.87 5.46
C PRO A 21 -11.02 4.91 6.03
N PRO A 22 -11.40 4.82 7.33
CA PRO A 22 -12.41 5.68 7.93
C PRO A 22 -11.87 7.03 8.41
N GLU A 23 -10.96 7.63 7.66
CA GLU A 23 -10.37 8.92 7.99
C GLU A 23 -11.41 10.05 7.90
N PRO A 24 -11.34 11.07 8.78
CA PRO A 24 -12.31 12.16 8.79
C PRO A 24 -12.30 12.94 7.46
N LEU A 25 -13.45 13.47 7.07
CA LEU A 25 -13.61 14.38 5.96
C LEU A 25 -13.25 15.79 6.43
N LEU A 26 -12.31 16.44 5.74
CA LEU A 26 -11.86 17.81 6.05
C LEU A 26 -12.36 18.78 4.99
N ASP A 27 -12.61 20.04 5.39
CA ASP A 27 -12.96 21.14 4.49
C ASP A 27 -11.72 21.94 4.03
N GLU A 28 -10.56 21.32 4.15
CA GLU A 28 -9.24 21.85 3.80
C GLU A 28 -8.35 20.72 3.28
N PRO A 29 -7.26 21.02 2.57
CA PRO A 29 -6.29 19.99 2.15
C PRO A 29 -5.80 19.16 3.33
N PRO A 30 -5.56 17.84 3.14
CA PRO A 30 -5.17 16.95 4.22
C PRO A 30 -3.82 17.40 4.79
N PRO A 31 -3.64 17.32 6.12
CA PRO A 31 -2.37 17.64 6.76
C PRO A 31 -1.32 16.57 6.45
N GLY A 32 -0.07 16.98 6.42
CA GLY A 32 1.04 16.04 6.28
C GLY A 32 1.52 15.85 4.85
N TYR A 33 2.58 15.06 4.70
CA TYR A 33 3.27 14.83 3.43
C TYR A 33 3.68 13.37 3.30
N ASN A 34 3.16 12.70 2.28
CA ASN A 34 3.63 11.38 1.88
C ASN A 34 4.42 11.48 0.58
N TRP A 35 5.74 11.34 0.66
CA TRP A 35 6.64 11.48 -0.47
C TRP A 35 6.36 10.45 -1.59
N ARG A 36 5.77 9.31 -1.27
CA ARG A 36 5.43 8.26 -2.22
C ARG A 36 4.29 8.66 -3.16
N TRP A 37 3.44 9.58 -2.69
CA TRP A 37 2.31 10.14 -3.43
C TRP A 37 2.65 11.46 -4.12
N ASN A 38 3.87 11.96 -3.96
CA ASN A 38 4.38 13.12 -4.68
C ASN A 38 5.26 12.66 -5.85
N TRP A 39 4.85 12.98 -7.08
CA TRP A 39 5.53 12.56 -8.31
C TRP A 39 7.02 12.89 -8.31
N LEU A 40 7.36 14.13 -7.99
CA LEU A 40 8.75 14.57 -7.99
C LEU A 40 9.61 13.72 -7.05
N ALA A 41 9.14 13.50 -5.82
CA ALA A 41 9.88 12.72 -4.84
C ALA A 41 9.93 11.22 -5.18
N ALA A 42 8.80 10.63 -5.54
CA ALA A 42 8.72 9.21 -5.90
C ALA A 42 9.55 8.89 -7.15
N TYR A 43 9.46 9.71 -8.19
CA TYR A 43 10.25 9.54 -9.41
C TYR A 43 11.74 9.71 -9.14
N SER A 44 12.13 10.72 -8.35
CA SER A 44 13.53 10.92 -7.96
C SER A 44 14.08 9.76 -7.13
N PHE A 45 13.27 9.19 -6.25
CA PHE A 45 13.64 7.97 -5.52
C PHE A 45 13.88 6.79 -6.48
N CYS A 46 13.00 6.60 -7.47
CA CYS A 46 13.10 5.47 -8.40
C CYS A 46 14.23 5.59 -9.42
N THR A 47 14.60 6.83 -9.79
CA THR A 47 15.51 7.07 -10.94
C THR A 47 16.80 7.76 -10.54
N GLY A 48 16.87 8.36 -9.35
CA GLY A 48 17.95 9.26 -8.96
C GLY A 48 17.95 10.59 -9.73
N GLN A 49 16.89 10.89 -10.47
CA GLN A 49 16.80 12.09 -11.31
C GLN A 49 15.48 12.83 -11.10
N LYS A 50 15.51 14.13 -11.30
CA LYS A 50 14.29 14.95 -11.33
C LYS A 50 13.47 14.60 -12.59
N PRO A 51 12.13 14.46 -12.51
CA PRO A 51 11.31 14.22 -13.69
C PRO A 51 11.36 15.42 -14.63
N GLN A 52 11.21 15.16 -15.93
CA GLN A 52 11.22 16.20 -16.94
C GLN A 52 9.93 16.99 -17.02
N GLN A 53 8.82 16.44 -16.51
CA GLN A 53 7.50 17.05 -16.51
C GLN A 53 6.77 16.79 -15.20
N GLU A 54 5.92 17.73 -14.81
CA GLU A 54 5.02 17.64 -13.66
C GLU A 54 3.55 17.50 -14.06
N ALA A 55 3.22 17.86 -15.31
CA ALA A 55 1.90 17.66 -15.91
C ALA A 55 1.76 16.19 -16.34
N ILE A 56 1.43 15.34 -15.39
CA ILE A 56 1.36 13.88 -15.54
C ILE A 56 -0.05 13.34 -15.32
N ARG A 57 -0.23 12.08 -15.64
CA ARG A 57 -1.44 11.32 -15.32
C ARG A 57 -1.16 10.31 -14.22
N ILE A 58 -2.01 10.32 -13.20
CA ILE A 58 -1.91 9.43 -12.04
C ILE A 58 -3.14 8.54 -11.99
N LEU A 59 -2.93 7.24 -11.75
CA LEU A 59 -4.00 6.30 -11.43
C LEU A 59 -3.91 5.92 -9.94
N ASP A 60 -5.00 6.14 -9.20
CA ASP A 60 -5.19 5.59 -7.85
C ASP A 60 -6.08 4.35 -7.96
N ALA A 61 -5.47 3.17 -7.91
CA ALA A 61 -6.10 1.89 -8.21
C ALA A 61 -6.52 1.18 -6.92
N GLY A 62 -7.81 1.21 -6.61
CA GLY A 62 -8.40 0.82 -5.34
C GLY A 62 -8.33 1.97 -4.34
N CYS A 63 -8.96 3.09 -4.69
CA CYS A 63 -8.83 4.34 -3.94
C CYS A 63 -9.58 4.34 -2.59
N GLY A 64 -10.46 3.36 -2.34
CA GLY A 64 -11.28 3.29 -1.13
C GLY A 64 -12.05 4.60 -0.90
N THR A 65 -12.00 5.12 0.32
CA THR A 65 -12.64 6.41 0.69
C THR A 65 -11.87 7.65 0.21
N GLY A 66 -10.86 7.49 -0.68
CA GLY A 66 -10.19 8.58 -1.38
C GLY A 66 -9.08 9.28 -0.58
N VAL A 67 -8.59 8.69 0.50
CA VAL A 67 -7.49 9.31 1.29
C VAL A 67 -6.25 9.50 0.44
N SER A 68 -5.76 8.44 -0.22
CA SER A 68 -4.63 8.54 -1.16
C SER A 68 -4.91 9.50 -2.31
N THR A 69 -6.13 9.44 -2.87
CA THR A 69 -6.56 10.29 -3.99
C THR A 69 -6.45 11.77 -3.66
N GLU A 70 -6.96 12.18 -2.49
CA GLU A 70 -6.90 13.55 -2.00
C GLU A 70 -5.45 14.06 -1.93
N TYR A 71 -4.54 13.27 -1.33
CA TYR A 71 -3.11 13.58 -1.30
C TYR A 71 -2.49 13.63 -2.70
N LEU A 72 -2.81 12.68 -3.57
CA LEU A 72 -2.29 12.65 -4.94
C LEU A 72 -2.67 13.91 -5.72
N VAL A 73 -3.87 14.46 -5.51
CA VAL A 73 -4.29 15.73 -6.13
C VAL A 73 -3.54 16.92 -5.55
N HIS A 74 -3.47 17.03 -4.22
CA HIS A 74 -2.87 18.20 -3.57
C HIS A 74 -1.34 18.24 -3.68
N LEU A 75 -0.68 17.08 -3.60
CA LEU A 75 0.78 17.00 -3.71
C LEU A 75 1.30 17.14 -5.15
N ASN A 76 0.42 17.04 -6.17
CA ASN A 76 0.80 17.13 -7.59
C ASN A 76 -0.08 18.16 -8.32
N PRO A 77 0.16 19.47 -8.15
CA PRO A 77 -0.75 20.53 -8.61
C PRO A 77 -0.94 20.57 -10.14
N GLN A 78 -0.08 19.94 -10.94
CA GLN A 78 -0.22 19.89 -12.39
C GLN A 78 -0.74 18.52 -12.91
N ALA A 79 -0.91 17.54 -12.03
CA ALA A 79 -1.35 16.21 -12.43
C ALA A 79 -2.87 16.12 -12.65
N GLN A 80 -3.27 15.19 -13.53
CA GLN A 80 -4.64 14.70 -13.66
C GLN A 80 -4.74 13.34 -12.98
N VAL A 81 -5.65 13.20 -12.03
CA VAL A 81 -5.83 11.96 -11.27
C VAL A 81 -7.05 11.21 -11.79
N THR A 82 -6.90 9.92 -11.97
CA THR A 82 -8.01 8.98 -12.17
C THR A 82 -8.03 8.04 -10.97
N ALA A 83 -9.17 7.83 -10.36
CA ALA A 83 -9.33 6.95 -9.20
C ALA A 83 -10.38 5.88 -9.50
N ILE A 84 -10.06 4.63 -9.19
CA ILE A 84 -10.98 3.50 -9.38
C ILE A 84 -11.16 2.72 -8.09
N ASP A 85 -12.38 2.22 -7.88
CA ASP A 85 -12.68 1.28 -6.81
C ASP A 85 -13.85 0.37 -7.20
N ILE A 86 -13.93 -0.81 -6.58
CA ILE A 86 -15.00 -1.80 -6.81
C ILE A 86 -16.25 -1.53 -5.96
N SER A 87 -16.13 -0.74 -4.89
CA SER A 87 -17.20 -0.37 -3.97
C SER A 87 -17.79 0.99 -4.36
N ALA A 88 -19.08 1.02 -4.67
CA ALA A 88 -19.80 2.26 -4.91
C ALA A 88 -19.95 3.10 -3.64
N GLY A 89 -20.03 2.45 -2.48
CA GLY A 89 -20.13 3.11 -1.18
C GLY A 89 -18.85 3.90 -0.84
N THR A 90 -17.69 3.29 -1.02
CA THR A 90 -16.40 4.00 -0.78
C THR A 90 -16.19 5.13 -1.77
N LEU A 91 -16.56 4.95 -3.05
CA LEU A 91 -16.45 6.00 -4.06
C LEU A 91 -17.32 7.22 -3.76
N ALA A 92 -18.50 7.01 -3.17
CA ALA A 92 -19.33 8.14 -2.73
C ALA A 92 -18.61 8.98 -1.65
N VAL A 93 -17.98 8.31 -0.67
CA VAL A 93 -17.17 8.97 0.37
C VAL A 93 -15.94 9.65 -0.22
N ALA A 94 -15.23 8.98 -1.15
CA ALA A 94 -14.07 9.54 -1.86
C ALA A 94 -14.42 10.81 -2.64
N THR A 95 -15.57 10.80 -3.31
CA THR A 95 -16.08 11.95 -4.05
C THR A 95 -16.37 13.14 -3.11
N GLU A 96 -17.08 12.87 -1.99
CA GLU A 96 -17.33 13.91 -0.97
C GLU A 96 -16.03 14.46 -0.39
N ARG A 97 -15.07 13.57 -0.03
CA ARG A 97 -13.75 13.98 0.49
C ARG A 97 -13.05 14.96 -0.44
N CYS A 98 -12.91 14.60 -1.72
CA CYS A 98 -12.23 15.42 -2.70
C CYS A 98 -12.96 16.75 -2.99
N GLN A 99 -14.31 16.74 -2.99
CA GLN A 99 -15.10 17.97 -3.11
C GLN A 99 -14.88 18.92 -1.92
N ARG A 100 -14.88 18.39 -0.69
CA ARG A 100 -14.71 19.21 0.52
C ARG A 100 -13.31 19.83 0.61
N SER A 101 -12.28 19.09 0.25
CA SER A 101 -10.89 19.58 0.28
C SER A 101 -10.48 20.35 -0.99
N SER A 102 -11.39 20.57 -1.95
CA SER A 102 -11.10 21.20 -3.25
C SER A 102 -10.08 20.44 -4.10
N ALA A 103 -10.09 19.12 -4.01
CA ALA A 103 -9.28 18.22 -4.85
C ALA A 103 -9.96 17.95 -6.21
N ASP A 104 -10.17 19.01 -7.03
CA ASP A 104 -11.06 18.98 -8.21
C ASP A 104 -10.48 18.28 -9.44
N ARG A 105 -9.17 17.95 -9.45
CA ARG A 105 -8.46 17.36 -10.61
C ARG A 105 -8.48 15.83 -10.57
N VAL A 106 -9.61 15.23 -10.18
CA VAL A 106 -9.81 13.77 -10.12
C VAL A 106 -11.06 13.35 -10.89
N GLN A 107 -10.97 12.18 -11.54
CA GLN A 107 -12.10 11.48 -12.14
C GLN A 107 -12.26 10.12 -11.46
N PHE A 108 -13.44 9.88 -10.88
CA PHE A 108 -13.77 8.62 -10.22
C PHE A 108 -14.48 7.67 -11.17
N HIS A 109 -14.11 6.38 -11.14
CA HIS A 109 -14.77 5.33 -11.88
C HIS A 109 -15.07 4.13 -10.96
N HIS A 110 -16.32 3.66 -10.97
CA HIS A 110 -16.70 2.41 -10.33
C HIS A 110 -16.25 1.26 -11.25
N LEU A 111 -15.07 0.71 -10.99
CA LEU A 111 -14.38 -0.20 -11.88
C LEU A 111 -13.50 -1.19 -11.10
N SER A 112 -13.52 -2.45 -11.50
CA SER A 112 -12.56 -3.43 -11.00
C SER A 112 -11.15 -3.17 -11.54
N LEU A 113 -10.11 -3.46 -10.73
CA LEU A 113 -8.72 -3.43 -11.21
C LEU A 113 -8.50 -4.33 -12.43
N TYR A 114 -9.26 -5.43 -12.53
CA TYR A 114 -9.17 -6.34 -13.68
C TYR A 114 -9.56 -5.72 -15.03
N ASP A 115 -10.34 -4.66 -14.96
CA ASP A 115 -10.90 -3.96 -16.11
C ASP A 115 -10.22 -2.60 -16.35
N ALA A 116 -9.01 -2.41 -15.80
CA ALA A 116 -8.25 -1.18 -15.93
C ALA A 116 -7.93 -0.82 -17.39
N ASP A 117 -7.97 -1.79 -18.31
CA ASP A 117 -7.82 -1.59 -19.76
C ASP A 117 -8.92 -0.70 -20.37
N GLN A 118 -10.10 -0.60 -19.72
CA GLN A 118 -11.18 0.30 -20.13
C GLN A 118 -10.87 1.78 -19.89
N LEU A 119 -9.88 2.08 -19.03
CA LEU A 119 -9.45 3.46 -18.81
C LEU A 119 -8.70 4.02 -20.02
N PRO A 120 -8.92 5.29 -20.41
CA PRO A 120 -8.26 5.88 -21.56
C PRO A 120 -6.78 6.18 -21.30
N GLY A 121 -5.92 5.83 -22.24
CA GLY A 121 -4.48 6.16 -22.23
C GLY A 121 -3.66 5.40 -21.18
N GLU A 122 -2.46 5.88 -20.90
CA GLU A 122 -1.51 5.34 -19.92
C GLU A 122 -1.26 6.35 -18.80
N PHE A 123 -0.65 5.92 -17.70
CA PHE A 123 -0.38 6.71 -16.50
C PHE A 123 1.11 6.73 -16.19
N ASP A 124 1.62 7.88 -15.77
CA ASP A 124 3.03 8.06 -15.37
C ASP A 124 3.30 7.51 -13.97
N LEU A 125 2.30 7.64 -13.07
CA LEU A 125 2.30 7.07 -11.74
C LEU A 125 1.04 6.24 -11.52
N ILE A 126 1.20 4.99 -11.09
CA ILE A 126 0.10 4.16 -10.58
C ILE A 126 0.33 3.94 -9.09
N ASN A 127 -0.67 4.25 -8.28
CA ASN A 127 -0.72 3.97 -6.84
C ASN A 127 -1.70 2.84 -6.58
N SER A 128 -1.29 1.78 -5.88
CA SER A 128 -2.15 0.66 -5.45
C SER A 128 -1.75 0.21 -4.05
N VAL A 129 -2.36 0.81 -3.06
CA VAL A 129 -2.03 0.65 -1.64
C VAL A 129 -3.14 -0.08 -0.91
N GLY A 130 -2.84 -1.26 -0.37
CA GLY A 130 -3.83 -2.02 0.38
C GLY A 130 -4.87 -2.75 -0.49
N VAL A 131 -4.56 -3.13 -1.75
CA VAL A 131 -5.58 -3.60 -2.70
C VAL A 131 -5.28 -4.98 -3.30
N LEU A 132 -4.09 -5.18 -3.86
CA LEU A 132 -3.79 -6.38 -4.64
C LEU A 132 -3.95 -7.68 -3.85
N HIS A 133 -3.67 -7.67 -2.56
CA HIS A 133 -3.80 -8.84 -1.69
C HIS A 133 -5.26 -9.21 -1.36
N HIS A 134 -6.22 -8.35 -1.70
CA HIS A 134 -7.65 -8.60 -1.60
C HIS A 134 -8.28 -9.11 -2.90
N LEU A 135 -7.50 -9.20 -3.97
CA LEU A 135 -7.97 -9.76 -5.22
C LEU A 135 -7.97 -11.30 -5.17
N PRO A 136 -8.95 -11.98 -5.78
CA PRO A 136 -8.93 -13.43 -5.95
C PRO A 136 -7.77 -13.92 -6.85
N ASP A 137 -7.30 -13.10 -7.79
CA ASP A 137 -6.12 -13.33 -8.63
C ASP A 137 -5.26 -12.05 -8.69
N PRO A 138 -4.36 -11.85 -7.70
CA PRO A 138 -3.48 -10.67 -7.66
C PRO A 138 -2.55 -10.57 -8.87
N GLN A 139 -2.12 -11.71 -9.44
CA GLN A 139 -1.23 -11.72 -10.61
C GLN A 139 -1.95 -11.18 -11.84
N ARG A 140 -3.24 -11.49 -12.02
CA ARG A 140 -4.06 -10.88 -13.07
C ARG A 140 -4.24 -9.38 -12.81
N GLY A 141 -4.48 -8.98 -11.56
CA GLY A 141 -4.63 -7.57 -11.17
C GLY A 141 -3.38 -6.75 -11.49
N ILE A 142 -2.21 -7.20 -11.04
CA ILE A 142 -0.96 -6.46 -11.29
C ILE A 142 -0.61 -6.41 -12.78
N ARG A 143 -0.91 -7.46 -13.56
CA ARG A 143 -0.76 -7.44 -15.03
C ARG A 143 -1.66 -6.38 -15.67
N ALA A 144 -2.92 -6.30 -15.26
CA ALA A 144 -3.85 -5.30 -15.78
C ALA A 144 -3.32 -3.88 -15.53
N LEU A 145 -2.86 -3.60 -14.31
CA LEU A 145 -2.25 -2.30 -13.97
C LEU A 145 -0.96 -2.04 -14.77
N ALA A 146 -0.10 -3.05 -14.93
CA ALA A 146 1.15 -2.91 -15.67
C ALA A 146 0.94 -2.51 -17.14
N THR A 147 -0.18 -2.95 -17.77
CA THR A 147 -0.51 -2.53 -19.14
C THR A 147 -0.87 -1.05 -19.25
N LYS A 148 -1.26 -0.43 -18.13
CA LYS A 148 -1.64 0.99 -18.05
C LYS A 148 -0.51 1.90 -17.63
N LEU A 149 0.64 1.36 -17.22
CA LEU A 149 1.80 2.15 -16.85
C LEU A 149 2.50 2.65 -18.12
N ALA A 150 2.75 3.95 -18.23
CA ALA A 150 3.46 4.54 -19.37
C ALA A 150 4.93 4.08 -19.42
N PRO A 151 5.57 4.03 -20.60
CA PRO A 151 7.03 3.85 -20.68
C PRO A 151 7.77 4.91 -19.85
N GLY A 152 8.66 4.48 -18.97
CA GLY A 152 9.32 5.37 -17.99
C GLY A 152 8.48 5.72 -16.78
N GLY A 153 7.27 5.17 -16.66
CA GLY A 153 6.40 5.34 -15.50
C GLY A 153 6.78 4.46 -14.31
N ILE A 154 6.29 4.82 -13.16
CA ILE A 154 6.51 4.10 -11.89
C ILE A 154 5.19 3.67 -11.26
N MET A 155 5.24 2.56 -10.53
CA MET A 155 4.08 2.02 -9.80
C MET A 155 4.45 1.85 -8.33
N HIS A 156 3.68 2.46 -7.43
CA HIS A 156 3.77 2.31 -5.98
C HIS A 156 2.78 1.26 -5.51
N ILE A 157 3.27 0.27 -4.78
CA ILE A 157 2.46 -0.86 -4.30
C ILE A 157 2.69 -1.08 -2.80
N PHE A 158 1.59 -1.38 -2.12
CA PHE A 158 1.58 -1.87 -0.74
C PHE A 158 0.75 -3.15 -0.65
N VAL A 159 1.35 -4.23 -0.11
CA VAL A 159 0.67 -5.50 0.15
C VAL A 159 1.08 -6.06 1.51
N TYR A 160 0.26 -6.94 2.09
CA TYR A 160 0.51 -7.52 3.39
C TYR A 160 1.56 -8.62 3.39
N ALA A 161 2.29 -8.73 4.52
CA ALA A 161 3.34 -9.72 4.74
C ALA A 161 2.86 -10.82 5.70
N GLU A 162 3.09 -12.09 5.31
CA GLU A 162 2.60 -13.27 6.01
C GLU A 162 3.17 -13.40 7.43
N LEU A 163 4.50 -13.30 7.58
CA LEU A 163 5.15 -13.59 8.86
C LEU A 163 4.86 -12.54 9.94
N GLY A 164 4.62 -11.29 9.55
CA GLY A 164 4.29 -10.22 10.49
C GLY A 164 2.81 -10.09 10.83
N ARG A 165 1.94 -10.87 10.18
CA ARG A 165 0.48 -10.82 10.33
C ARG A 165 -0.15 -12.17 10.67
N TRP A 166 0.65 -13.19 10.99
CA TRP A 166 0.13 -14.53 11.23
C TRP A 166 -0.91 -14.61 12.37
N GLU A 167 -0.80 -13.75 13.41
CA GLU A 167 -1.79 -13.66 14.47
C GLU A 167 -3.15 -13.15 13.96
N ILE A 168 -3.14 -12.26 12.96
CA ILE A 168 -4.36 -11.77 12.32
C ILE A 168 -5.08 -12.92 11.62
N LYS A 169 -4.36 -13.77 10.89
CA LYS A 169 -4.92 -14.98 10.25
C LYS A 169 -5.60 -15.90 11.25
N LEU A 170 -4.96 -16.14 12.40
CA LEU A 170 -5.58 -16.96 13.45
C LEU A 170 -6.90 -16.36 13.93
N MET A 171 -6.98 -15.04 14.09
CA MET A 171 -8.20 -14.39 14.52
C MET A 171 -9.27 -14.42 13.43
N GLN A 172 -8.92 -14.20 12.16
CA GLN A 172 -9.82 -14.31 11.03
C GLN A 172 -10.47 -15.71 10.97
N GLU A 173 -9.66 -16.77 11.11
CA GLU A 173 -10.16 -18.15 11.13
C GLU A 173 -11.06 -18.43 12.35
N ALA A 174 -10.68 -17.93 13.54
CA ALA A 174 -11.48 -18.11 14.75
C ALA A 174 -12.84 -17.41 14.65
N ILE A 175 -12.88 -16.20 14.11
CA ILE A 175 -14.14 -15.47 13.84
C ILE A 175 -14.99 -16.26 12.86
N ALA A 176 -14.42 -16.68 11.73
CA ALA A 176 -15.15 -17.43 10.70
C ALA A 176 -15.74 -18.74 11.24
N LEU A 177 -15.00 -19.48 12.09
CA LEU A 177 -15.48 -20.70 12.74
C LEU A 177 -16.66 -20.43 13.66
N LEU A 178 -16.64 -19.33 14.44
CA LEU A 178 -17.73 -19.00 15.37
C LEU A 178 -18.94 -18.37 14.67
N GLN A 179 -18.76 -17.71 13.54
CA GLN A 179 -19.87 -17.25 12.71
C GLN A 179 -20.65 -18.40 12.05
N GLY A 180 -19.98 -19.49 11.71
CA GLY A 180 -20.62 -20.66 11.10
C GLY A 180 -21.40 -20.29 9.83
N GLU A 181 -22.73 -20.50 9.84
CA GLU A 181 -23.62 -20.18 8.70
C GLU A 181 -23.82 -18.68 8.47
N GLN A 182 -23.39 -17.83 9.43
CA GLN A 182 -23.49 -16.36 9.32
C GLN A 182 -22.28 -15.73 8.64
N GLN A 183 -21.32 -16.49 8.15
CA GLN A 183 -20.20 -15.98 7.37
C GLN A 183 -20.70 -15.11 6.21
N GLY A 184 -20.11 -13.88 6.10
CA GLY A 184 -20.54 -12.86 5.14
C GLY A 184 -21.57 -11.86 5.70
N ASP A 185 -21.99 -12.01 6.97
CA ASP A 185 -22.49 -10.92 7.78
C ASP A 185 -21.32 -10.26 8.51
N TYR A 186 -20.80 -9.17 7.95
CA TYR A 186 -19.61 -8.51 8.48
C TYR A 186 -19.86 -7.79 9.83
N ARG A 187 -21.11 -7.38 10.10
CA ARG A 187 -21.46 -6.78 11.40
C ARG A 187 -21.44 -7.82 12.51
N ASP A 188 -21.98 -9.00 12.23
CA ASP A 188 -21.87 -10.13 13.15
C ASP A 188 -20.39 -10.52 13.35
N GLY A 189 -19.58 -10.58 12.30
CA GLY A 189 -18.16 -10.88 12.38
C GLY A 189 -17.38 -9.91 13.26
N VAL A 190 -17.62 -8.61 13.17
CA VAL A 190 -17.03 -7.60 14.05
C VAL A 190 -17.46 -7.84 15.50
N GLN A 191 -18.74 -8.12 15.75
CA GLN A 191 -19.24 -8.38 17.08
C GLN A 191 -18.61 -9.64 17.68
N VAL A 192 -18.56 -10.75 16.94
CA VAL A 192 -17.92 -12.01 17.34
C VAL A 192 -16.44 -11.79 17.66
N GLY A 193 -15.71 -11.10 16.80
CA GLY A 193 -14.29 -10.81 17.01
C GLY A 193 -14.02 -10.00 18.29
N ARG A 194 -14.83 -8.96 18.54
CA ARG A 194 -14.73 -8.17 19.77
C ARG A 194 -15.04 -9.01 21.02
N GLN A 195 -16.02 -9.93 20.93
CA GLN A 195 -16.33 -10.84 22.04
C GLN A 195 -15.19 -11.84 22.28
N ILE A 196 -14.51 -12.33 21.24
CA ILE A 196 -13.33 -13.19 21.39
C ILE A 196 -12.23 -12.45 22.15
N PHE A 197 -11.86 -11.23 21.73
CA PHE A 197 -10.84 -10.44 22.42
C PHE A 197 -11.20 -10.16 23.89
N ALA A 198 -12.47 -9.87 24.17
CA ALA A 198 -12.95 -9.62 25.55
C ALA A 198 -12.95 -10.89 26.42
N ALA A 199 -13.10 -12.08 25.85
CA ALA A 199 -13.14 -13.34 26.56
C ALA A 199 -11.75 -13.96 26.78
N LEU A 200 -10.77 -13.64 25.92
CA LEU A 200 -9.42 -14.19 26.03
C LEU A 200 -8.66 -13.60 27.23
N PRO A 201 -7.83 -14.43 27.91
CA PRO A 201 -6.95 -13.91 28.97
C PRO A 201 -5.99 -12.84 28.47
N GLU A 202 -5.67 -11.84 29.28
CA GLU A 202 -4.70 -10.77 28.94
C GLU A 202 -3.32 -11.31 28.53
N ALA A 203 -2.91 -12.47 29.08
CA ALA A 203 -1.66 -13.11 28.73
C ALA A 203 -1.68 -13.81 27.34
N ASN A 204 -2.86 -13.92 26.70
CA ASN A 204 -2.99 -14.51 25.39
C ASN A 204 -2.21 -13.70 24.34
N ARG A 205 -1.51 -14.39 23.44
CA ARG A 205 -0.66 -13.74 22.44
C ARG A 205 -1.45 -12.83 21.49
N LEU A 206 -2.65 -13.22 21.08
CA LEU A 206 -3.49 -12.41 20.18
C LEU A 206 -3.89 -11.10 20.86
N VAL A 207 -4.28 -11.16 22.17
CA VAL A 207 -4.62 -9.97 22.95
C VAL A 207 -3.43 -9.04 23.11
N LYS A 208 -2.25 -9.58 23.44
CA LYS A 208 -1.02 -8.77 23.55
C LYS A 208 -0.67 -8.10 22.23
N ARG A 209 -0.72 -8.84 21.13
CA ARG A 209 -0.40 -8.29 19.79
C ARG A 209 -1.37 -7.18 19.39
N GLU A 210 -2.66 -7.36 19.64
CA GLU A 210 -3.67 -6.33 19.43
C GLU A 210 -3.37 -5.09 20.25
N GLN A 211 -3.12 -5.23 21.55
CA GLN A 211 -2.84 -4.12 22.45
C GLN A 211 -1.56 -3.36 22.10
N GLU A 212 -0.51 -4.07 21.72
CA GLU A 212 0.79 -3.49 21.40
C GLU A 212 0.81 -2.73 20.07
N ARG A 213 -0.07 -3.09 19.12
CA ARG A 213 0.07 -2.59 17.76
C ARG A 213 -1.18 -2.04 17.10
N TRP A 214 -2.36 -2.62 17.34
CA TRP A 214 -3.55 -2.36 16.52
C TRP A 214 -4.72 -1.76 17.28
N SER A 215 -4.67 -1.78 18.61
CA SER A 215 -5.82 -1.44 19.45
C SER A 215 -6.35 -0.02 19.26
N LEU A 216 -5.53 0.93 18.83
CA LEU A 216 -5.97 2.31 18.60
C LEU A 216 -6.81 2.41 17.33
N GLU A 217 -6.31 1.84 16.23
CA GLU A 217 -7.02 1.82 14.95
C GLU A 217 -8.29 0.99 15.04
N ASN A 218 -8.20 -0.19 15.67
CA ASN A 218 -9.28 -1.16 15.78
C ASN A 218 -10.39 -0.79 16.78
N GLN A 219 -10.33 0.38 17.42
CA GLN A 219 -11.49 0.95 18.09
C GLN A 219 -12.62 1.24 17.09
N ARG A 220 -12.28 1.59 15.87
CA ARG A 220 -13.25 1.82 14.78
C ARG A 220 -13.63 0.48 14.15
N ASP A 221 -14.94 0.28 13.91
CA ASP A 221 -15.45 -0.97 13.35
C ASP A 221 -14.98 -1.21 11.92
N GLU A 222 -14.76 -0.15 11.15
CA GLU A 222 -14.21 -0.21 9.80
C GLU A 222 -12.79 -0.79 9.78
N CYS A 223 -11.93 -0.35 10.69
CA CYS A 223 -10.55 -0.87 10.82
C CYS A 223 -10.56 -2.31 11.33
N PHE A 224 -11.42 -2.61 12.29
CA PHE A 224 -11.58 -3.98 12.81
C PHE A 224 -12.08 -4.94 11.74
N ALA A 225 -13.06 -4.50 10.94
CA ALA A 225 -13.63 -5.30 9.85
C ALA A 225 -12.61 -5.55 8.74
N ASP A 226 -11.88 -4.52 8.30
CA ASP A 226 -10.80 -4.64 7.32
C ASP A 226 -9.73 -5.63 7.77
N MET A 227 -9.33 -5.58 9.04
CA MET A 227 -8.27 -6.43 9.57
C MET A 227 -8.71 -7.86 9.87
N TYR A 228 -9.87 -8.07 10.52
CA TYR A 228 -10.22 -9.36 11.10
C TYR A 228 -11.42 -10.07 10.46
N VAL A 229 -12.20 -9.37 9.62
CA VAL A 229 -13.43 -9.92 9.04
C VAL A 229 -13.39 -9.89 7.51
N HIS A 230 -12.23 -9.54 6.94
CA HIS A 230 -12.05 -9.44 5.50
C HIS A 230 -12.28 -10.81 4.82
N PRO A 231 -13.14 -10.89 3.77
CA PRO A 231 -13.49 -12.16 3.13
C PRO A 231 -12.37 -12.76 2.27
N GLN A 232 -11.37 -11.96 1.89
CA GLN A 232 -10.30 -12.38 0.99
C GLN A 232 -8.99 -11.64 1.32
N GLU A 233 -7.98 -12.37 1.72
CA GLU A 233 -6.64 -11.82 1.97
C GLU A 233 -5.57 -12.85 1.60
N ILE A 234 -4.59 -12.42 0.82
CA ILE A 234 -3.39 -13.18 0.46
C ILE A 234 -2.20 -12.44 1.00
N ASP A 235 -1.56 -12.98 2.03
CA ASP A 235 -0.33 -12.44 2.58
C ASP A 235 0.88 -13.03 1.85
N TYR A 236 1.94 -12.23 1.74
CA TYR A 236 3.12 -12.59 0.97
C TYR A 236 4.32 -12.88 1.87
N THR A 237 5.19 -13.78 1.45
CA THR A 237 6.59 -13.86 1.82
C THR A 237 7.43 -13.15 0.75
N ILE A 238 8.71 -12.93 1.00
CA ILE A 238 9.62 -12.40 -0.05
C ILE A 238 9.58 -13.27 -1.31
N GLU A 239 9.48 -14.60 -1.18
CA GLU A 239 9.42 -15.49 -2.33
C GLU A 239 8.17 -15.24 -3.17
N THR A 240 7.00 -15.28 -2.55
CA THR A 240 5.71 -15.11 -3.25
C THR A 240 5.48 -13.67 -3.71
N LEU A 241 6.04 -12.68 -3.00
CA LEU A 241 6.08 -11.29 -3.44
C LEU A 241 6.82 -11.15 -4.77
N PHE A 242 8.01 -11.76 -4.90
CA PHE A 242 8.78 -11.68 -6.14
C PHE A 242 8.14 -12.48 -7.28
N GLU A 243 7.31 -13.48 -7.00
CA GLU A 243 6.45 -14.14 -8.01
C GLU A 243 5.36 -13.17 -8.51
N LEU A 244 4.72 -12.42 -7.61
CA LEU A 244 3.77 -11.37 -7.98
C LEU A 244 4.43 -10.28 -8.83
N ILE A 245 5.61 -9.81 -8.43
CA ILE A 245 6.39 -8.81 -9.18
C ILE A 245 6.74 -9.34 -10.57
N ALA A 246 7.24 -10.57 -10.68
CA ALA A 246 7.57 -11.18 -11.97
C ALA A 246 6.35 -11.29 -12.90
N ALA A 247 5.16 -11.54 -12.35
CA ALA A 247 3.92 -11.59 -13.13
C ALA A 247 3.56 -10.23 -13.78
N SER A 248 4.01 -9.10 -13.22
CA SER A 248 3.78 -7.77 -13.79
C SER A 248 4.57 -7.50 -15.07
N GLY A 249 5.72 -8.16 -15.25
CA GLY A 249 6.69 -7.85 -16.29
C GLY A 249 7.43 -6.52 -16.10
N LEU A 250 7.26 -5.87 -14.94
CA LEU A 250 7.92 -4.61 -14.58
C LEU A 250 9.22 -4.86 -13.81
N GLU A 251 10.08 -3.86 -13.80
CA GLU A 251 11.33 -3.88 -13.02
C GLU A 251 11.05 -3.56 -11.54
N PHE A 252 11.59 -4.36 -10.62
CA PHE A 252 11.62 -4.02 -9.19
C PHE A 252 12.66 -2.92 -8.94
N ILE A 253 12.21 -1.77 -8.46
CA ILE A 253 13.09 -0.64 -8.17
C ILE A 253 13.66 -0.76 -6.75
N GLY A 254 12.79 -1.02 -5.77
CA GLY A 254 13.18 -1.15 -4.37
C GLY A 254 12.02 -0.96 -3.42
N PHE A 255 12.24 -1.32 -2.17
CA PHE A 255 11.32 -1.02 -1.08
C PHE A 255 11.35 0.48 -0.76
N SER A 256 10.18 1.06 -0.44
CA SER A 256 10.03 2.48 -0.14
C SER A 256 10.80 2.91 1.13
N ASN A 257 11.08 1.99 2.04
CA ASN A 257 11.95 2.21 3.18
C ASN A 257 13.17 1.26 3.12
N PRO A 258 14.21 1.58 2.32
CA PRO A 258 15.35 0.68 2.13
C PRO A 258 16.15 0.42 3.42
N ARG A 259 16.07 1.31 4.43
CA ARG A 259 16.76 1.11 5.72
C ARG A 259 16.20 -0.07 6.51
N SER A 260 14.91 -0.34 6.40
CA SER A 260 14.27 -1.48 7.06
C SER A 260 14.71 -2.84 6.51
N TRP A 261 15.35 -2.84 5.34
CA TRP A 261 15.82 -4.04 4.64
C TRP A 261 17.33 -4.26 4.73
N GLN A 262 18.01 -3.54 5.63
CA GLN A 262 19.43 -3.71 5.91
C GLN A 262 19.65 -4.75 7.00
N LEU A 263 20.77 -5.50 6.89
CA LEU A 263 21.13 -6.56 7.84
C LEU A 263 21.99 -6.04 9.00
N GLU A 264 22.58 -4.87 8.88
CA GLU A 264 23.45 -4.27 9.88
C GLU A 264 22.76 -4.09 11.25
N PRO A 265 21.48 -3.63 11.33
CA PRO A 265 20.79 -3.54 12.61
C PRO A 265 20.57 -4.90 13.29
N LEU A 266 20.48 -5.98 12.50
CA LEU A 266 20.20 -7.34 12.99
C LEU A 266 21.48 -8.13 13.28
N LEU A 267 22.49 -8.03 12.41
CA LEU A 267 23.70 -8.88 12.44
C LEU A 267 24.98 -8.09 12.72
N GLY A 268 24.93 -6.75 12.82
CA GLY A 268 26.13 -5.87 12.89
C GLY A 268 27.07 -6.14 14.06
N LYS A 269 26.60 -6.84 15.10
CA LYS A 269 27.47 -7.30 16.21
C LYS A 269 28.37 -8.48 15.81
N ASN A 270 28.17 -9.08 14.64
CA ASN A 270 28.96 -10.20 14.15
C ASN A 270 29.41 -9.97 12.69
N PRO A 271 30.61 -9.38 12.48
CA PRO A 271 31.11 -9.07 11.14
C PRO A 271 31.21 -10.29 10.22
N ALA A 272 31.51 -11.47 10.76
CA ALA A 272 31.60 -12.70 9.96
C ALA A 272 30.25 -13.15 9.39
N LEU A 273 29.14 -12.85 10.08
CA LEU A 273 27.80 -13.09 9.53
C LEU A 273 27.44 -12.06 8.46
N LEU A 274 27.81 -10.79 8.63
CA LEU A 274 27.62 -9.76 7.60
C LEU A 274 28.41 -10.08 6.33
N GLU A 275 29.67 -10.52 6.46
CA GLU A 275 30.46 -10.96 5.31
C GLU A 275 29.81 -12.10 4.55
N ARG A 276 29.29 -13.11 5.25
CA ARG A 276 28.51 -14.18 4.61
C ARG A 276 27.25 -13.68 3.92
N ALA A 277 26.57 -12.71 4.53
CA ALA A 277 25.37 -12.13 3.96
C ALA A 277 25.63 -11.31 2.69
N GLN A 278 26.84 -10.72 2.54
CA GLN A 278 27.26 -10.01 1.32
C GLN A 278 27.34 -10.92 0.09
N ALA A 279 27.57 -12.21 0.26
CA ALA A 279 27.57 -13.19 -0.83
C ALA A 279 26.17 -13.60 -1.31
N LEU A 280 25.12 -13.20 -0.60
CA LEU A 280 23.73 -13.48 -0.96
C LEU A 280 23.24 -12.48 -2.03
N SER A 281 22.32 -12.92 -2.87
CA SER A 281 21.56 -12.02 -3.75
C SER A 281 20.68 -11.07 -2.93
N ASP A 282 20.26 -9.95 -3.53
CA ASP A 282 19.36 -8.99 -2.86
C ASP A 282 18.09 -9.67 -2.34
N ARG A 283 17.44 -10.51 -3.15
CA ARG A 283 16.26 -11.26 -2.74
C ARG A 283 16.53 -12.15 -1.53
N GLN A 284 17.68 -12.83 -1.47
CA GLN A 284 18.06 -13.64 -0.32
C GLN A 284 18.34 -12.79 0.92
N ARG A 285 18.93 -11.60 0.76
CA ARG A 285 19.11 -10.65 1.86
C ARG A 285 17.77 -10.14 2.40
N TYR A 286 16.82 -9.79 1.54
CA TYR A 286 15.46 -9.43 1.97
C TYR A 286 14.78 -10.57 2.71
N ARG A 287 14.90 -11.81 2.20
CA ARG A 287 14.36 -12.96 2.88
C ARG A 287 15.00 -13.17 4.26
N LEU A 288 16.29 -12.94 4.38
CA LEU A 288 16.99 -13.05 5.66
C LEU A 288 16.51 -12.02 6.67
N VAL A 289 16.26 -10.77 6.25
CA VAL A 289 15.65 -9.74 7.11
C VAL A 289 14.27 -10.19 7.59
N GLU A 290 13.42 -10.65 6.69
CA GLU A 290 12.08 -11.16 7.00
C GLU A 290 12.11 -12.30 8.02
N LEU A 291 13.03 -13.26 7.87
CA LEU A 291 13.17 -14.41 8.78
C LEU A 291 13.69 -14.02 10.16
N LEU A 292 14.59 -13.04 10.24
CA LEU A 292 15.22 -12.63 11.48
C LEU A 292 14.42 -11.58 12.26
N ASN A 293 13.50 -10.88 11.59
CA ASN A 293 12.67 -9.84 12.21
C ASN A 293 11.20 -9.91 11.72
N PRO A 294 10.55 -11.07 11.82
CA PRO A 294 9.22 -11.27 11.22
C PRO A 294 8.17 -10.32 11.80
N GLU A 295 8.25 -10.00 13.09
CA GLU A 295 7.25 -9.12 13.73
C GLU A 295 7.28 -7.68 13.24
N ALA A 296 8.41 -7.21 12.71
CA ALA A 296 8.55 -5.87 12.14
C ALA A 296 8.06 -5.80 10.68
N VAL A 297 8.08 -6.91 9.95
CA VAL A 297 7.68 -6.97 8.54
C VAL A 297 6.21 -7.36 8.46
N THR A 298 5.31 -6.39 8.59
CA THR A 298 3.86 -6.60 8.48
C THR A 298 3.32 -6.32 7.08
N HIS A 299 4.11 -5.68 6.23
CA HIS A 299 3.76 -5.33 4.86
C HIS A 299 5.00 -5.14 4.00
N TYR A 300 4.81 -5.17 2.70
CA TYR A 300 5.78 -4.77 1.71
C TYR A 300 5.27 -3.53 0.99
N GLU A 301 6.05 -2.47 1.03
CA GLU A 301 5.78 -1.23 0.33
C GLU A 301 6.96 -0.94 -0.61
N PHE A 302 6.71 -0.89 -1.91
CA PHE A 302 7.76 -0.89 -2.92
C PHE A 302 7.35 -0.18 -4.22
N PHE A 303 8.34 0.06 -5.05
CA PHE A 303 8.16 0.62 -6.38
C PHE A 303 8.55 -0.37 -7.47
N LEU A 304 7.76 -0.37 -8.53
CA LEU A 304 8.06 -1.00 -9.81
C LEU A 304 8.19 0.08 -10.88
N GLY A 305 8.89 -0.23 -11.99
CA GLY A 305 9.06 0.68 -13.09
C GLY A 305 8.92 0.01 -14.45
N ARG A 306 8.42 0.75 -15.43
CA ARG A 306 8.36 0.31 -16.82
C ARG A 306 9.52 0.89 -17.62
N SER A 307 10.35 0.03 -18.18
CA SER A 307 11.46 0.47 -19.04
C SER A 307 10.97 1.26 -20.27
N PRO A 308 11.78 2.24 -20.76
CA PRO A 308 13.08 2.64 -20.27
C PRO A 308 12.95 3.59 -19.06
N LEU A 309 13.63 3.27 -17.94
CA LEU A 309 13.75 4.15 -16.77
C LEU A 309 15.17 4.68 -16.71
N PRO A 310 15.38 6.00 -16.67
CA PRO A 310 16.70 6.56 -16.42
C PRO A 310 17.18 6.18 -15.02
N LYS A 311 18.48 5.94 -14.88
CA LYS A 311 19.12 5.72 -13.57
C LYS A 311 20.33 6.62 -13.46
N ALA A 312 20.36 7.49 -12.47
CA ALA A 312 21.57 8.22 -12.11
C ALA A 312 22.43 7.36 -11.19
N ASP A 313 23.72 7.32 -11.47
CA ASP A 313 24.70 6.71 -10.57
C ASP A 313 25.26 7.79 -9.63
N TRP A 314 24.81 7.77 -8.39
CA TRP A 314 25.27 8.67 -7.33
C TRP A 314 26.44 8.09 -6.51
N SER A 315 26.98 6.93 -6.91
CA SER A 315 28.13 6.32 -6.25
C SER A 315 29.46 6.99 -6.63
N GLU A 316 29.47 7.76 -7.74
CA GLU A 316 30.65 8.51 -8.15
C GLU A 316 30.75 9.84 -7.41
N ASP A 317 31.87 10.05 -6.70
CA ASP A 317 32.14 11.28 -5.95
C ASP A 317 32.01 12.55 -6.79
N ALA A 318 32.45 12.53 -8.04
CA ALA A 318 32.34 13.67 -8.97
C ALA A 318 30.90 14.05 -9.24
N THR A 319 30.03 13.08 -9.46
CA THR A 319 28.58 13.28 -9.67
C THR A 319 27.93 13.82 -8.40
N LEU A 320 28.24 13.23 -7.25
CA LEU A 320 27.68 13.65 -5.98
C LEU A 320 28.09 15.07 -5.58
N LEU A 321 29.38 15.42 -5.76
CA LEU A 321 29.92 16.75 -5.44
C LEU A 321 29.45 17.85 -6.41
N ALA A 322 29.09 17.49 -7.62
CA ALA A 322 28.52 18.42 -8.60
C ALA A 322 27.01 18.63 -8.42
N ALA A 323 26.35 17.84 -7.59
CA ALA A 323 24.91 17.93 -7.37
C ALA A 323 24.54 19.22 -6.62
N VAL A 324 23.53 19.91 -7.12
CA VAL A 324 22.93 21.08 -6.47
C VAL A 324 21.62 20.63 -5.81
N PRO A 325 21.52 20.68 -4.48
CA PRO A 325 20.28 20.37 -3.79
C PRO A 325 19.17 21.33 -4.23
N ASP A 326 18.01 20.79 -4.53
CA ASP A 326 16.82 21.56 -4.87
C ASP A 326 15.68 21.20 -3.91
N ARG A 327 14.87 22.18 -3.55
CA ARG A 327 13.73 21.98 -2.65
C ARG A 327 12.53 21.52 -3.47
N ASN A 328 11.82 20.51 -2.96
CA ASN A 328 10.56 20.10 -3.57
C ASN A 328 9.53 21.24 -3.45
N PRO A 329 8.97 21.76 -4.56
CA PRO A 329 8.04 22.89 -4.53
C PRO A 329 6.78 22.64 -3.68
N CYS A 330 6.32 21.40 -3.57
CA CYS A 330 5.15 21.10 -2.73
C CYS A 330 5.42 21.32 -1.22
N MET A 331 6.68 21.49 -0.83
CA MET A 331 7.09 21.82 0.54
C MET A 331 7.17 23.32 0.80
N ASP A 332 6.88 24.17 -0.20
CA ASP A 332 6.87 25.61 -0.04
C ASP A 332 5.73 26.02 0.88
N GLY A 333 6.06 26.79 1.91
CA GLY A 333 5.10 27.20 2.95
C GLY A 333 4.88 26.19 4.08
N TRP A 334 5.48 25.00 4.01
CA TRP A 334 5.39 24.01 5.10
C TRP A 334 6.28 24.40 6.26
N GLU A 335 5.72 24.45 7.46
CA GLU A 335 6.49 24.59 8.69
C GLU A 335 7.06 23.22 9.13
N SER A 336 8.24 23.23 9.77
CA SER A 336 8.92 21.98 10.20
C SER A 336 8.06 21.09 11.11
N ARG A 337 7.14 21.67 11.86
CA ARG A 337 6.18 20.95 12.72
C ARG A 337 5.09 20.20 11.95
N CYS A 338 4.94 20.46 10.65
CA CYS A 338 4.02 19.72 9.78
C CYS A 338 4.65 18.47 9.15
N LEU A 339 5.94 18.24 9.37
CA LEU A 339 6.67 17.06 8.88
C LEU A 339 6.54 15.90 9.87
N PHE A 340 5.33 15.41 10.13
CA PHE A 340 5.15 14.26 11.01
C PHE A 340 4.97 12.96 10.24
N ASN A 341 5.90 12.09 10.53
CA ASN A 341 5.86 10.66 10.80
C ASN A 341 4.62 9.94 10.22
N PHE A 342 4.84 9.34 9.09
CA PHE A 342 4.14 8.14 8.70
C PHE A 342 5.14 6.99 8.60
#